data_5b6cdd2a190d4b6865fb9bed4064fbda
#
_entry.id   5b6cdd2a190d4b6865fb9bed4064fbda
#
_cell.length_a   1.000
_cell.length_b   1.000
_cell.length_c   1.000
_cell.angle_alpha   90.00
_cell.angle_beta   90.00
_cell.angle_gamma   90.00
#
_symmetry.space_group_name_H-M   'P 1'
#
loop_
_entity.id
_entity.type
_entity.pdbx_description
1 polymer ?
#
loop_
_entity_poly.entity_id
_entity_poly.type
_entity_poly.pdbx_seq_one_letter_code
_entity_poly.pdbx_strand_id
1 'polypeptide(L)'
;TLLLSNNQSIKKLNKKFRNKNRPTDILSFPIKKKNRLKKNDYLGDIIISFDFMNKPKKQSIKIFREKVIKTFIHGFLHLLGFDHMKLREYKKMIKQEEIIYNSVIEKIY
;
A
#
# COMPACT_ATOMS: atom_id res chain seq x y z
N THR A 1 8.35 3.87 6.56
CA THR A 1 8.96 4.62 5.44
C THR A 1 8.21 4.33 4.15
N LEU A 2 7.94 5.36 3.39
CA LEU A 2 7.36 5.24 2.04
C LEU A 2 8.44 5.54 1.01
N LEU A 3 8.67 4.58 0.10
CA LEU A 3 9.60 4.74 -1.01
C LEU A 3 8.85 4.63 -2.33
N LEU A 4 9.05 5.63 -3.20
CA LEU A 4 8.58 5.56 -4.58
C LEU A 4 9.70 4.96 -5.44
N SER A 5 9.39 3.93 -6.19
CA SER A 5 10.35 3.16 -6.97
C SER A 5 9.79 2.88 -8.37
N ASN A 6 10.45 2.00 -9.10
CA ASN A 6 10.07 1.61 -10.46
C ASN A 6 9.83 0.11 -10.54
N ASN A 7 9.31 -0.35 -11.70
CA ASN A 7 9.01 -1.75 -11.90
C ASN A 7 10.23 -2.66 -11.78
N GLN A 8 11.39 -2.22 -12.26
CA GLN A 8 12.61 -3.03 -12.22
C GLN A 8 13.06 -3.28 -10.78
N SER A 9 13.08 -2.24 -9.96
CA SER A 9 13.49 -2.34 -8.55
C SER A 9 12.50 -3.13 -7.73
N ILE A 10 11.19 -2.89 -7.91
CA ILE A 10 10.17 -3.59 -7.13
C ILE A 10 10.07 -5.07 -7.52
N LYS A 11 10.35 -5.41 -8.79
CA LYS A 11 10.44 -6.80 -9.24
C LYS A 11 11.54 -7.56 -8.50
N LYS A 12 12.71 -6.94 -8.33
CA LYS A 12 13.83 -7.54 -7.59
C LYS A 12 13.47 -7.81 -6.13
N LEU A 13 12.81 -6.85 -5.50
CA LEU A 13 12.36 -6.99 -4.11
C LEU A 13 11.26 -8.05 -3.97
N ASN A 14 10.35 -8.09 -4.91
CA ASN A 14 9.27 -9.07 -4.92
C ASN A 14 9.82 -10.50 -5.05
N LYS A 15 10.83 -10.68 -5.92
CA LYS A 15 11.51 -11.96 -6.06
C LYS A 15 12.26 -12.35 -4.78
N LYS A 16 13.00 -11.41 -4.20
CA LYS A 16 13.83 -11.66 -3.02
C LYS A 16 12.99 -12.01 -1.78
N PHE A 17 11.92 -11.25 -1.53
CA PHE A 17 11.17 -11.34 -0.28
C PHE A 17 9.87 -12.13 -0.39
N ARG A 18 9.31 -12.29 -1.59
CA ARG A 18 8.05 -12.98 -1.80
C ARG A 18 8.13 -14.12 -2.80
N ASN A 19 9.31 -14.37 -3.34
CA ASN A 19 9.58 -15.41 -4.33
C ASN A 19 8.70 -15.29 -5.59
N LYS A 20 8.39 -14.04 -5.99
CA LYS A 20 7.60 -13.74 -7.19
C LYS A 20 8.44 -12.90 -8.15
N ASN A 21 8.84 -13.48 -9.27
CA ASN A 21 9.70 -12.83 -10.26
C ASN A 21 8.88 -11.96 -11.21
N ARG A 22 8.20 -10.94 -10.66
CA ARG A 22 7.38 -10.00 -11.44
C ARG A 22 7.24 -8.68 -10.69
N PRO A 23 7.01 -7.55 -11.40
CA PRO A 23 6.71 -6.30 -10.73
C PRO A 23 5.32 -6.36 -10.09
N THR A 24 5.10 -5.49 -9.11
CA THR A 24 3.80 -5.30 -8.47
C THR A 24 3.60 -3.81 -8.21
N ASP A 25 2.38 -3.42 -7.89
CA ASP A 25 2.07 -2.03 -7.57
C ASP A 25 2.68 -1.58 -6.24
N ILE A 26 2.65 -2.45 -5.24
CA ILE A 26 3.08 -2.11 -3.88
C ILE A 26 3.64 -3.34 -3.17
N LEU A 27 4.62 -3.10 -2.32
CA LEU A 27 5.11 -4.07 -1.33
C LEU A 27 5.07 -3.42 0.05
N SER A 28 4.55 -4.14 1.02
CA SER A 28 4.51 -3.72 2.42
C SER A 28 5.33 -4.68 3.27
N PHE A 29 6.21 -4.12 4.10
CA PHE A 29 7.08 -4.89 4.99
C PHE A 29 6.82 -4.46 6.43
N PRO A 30 5.81 -5.07 7.10
CA PRO A 30 5.50 -4.72 8.48
C PRO A 30 6.60 -5.19 9.43
N ILE A 31 6.81 -4.42 10.48
CA ILE A 31 7.67 -4.85 11.58
C ILE A 31 6.84 -5.77 12.47
N LYS A 32 7.38 -6.97 12.75
CA LYS A 32 6.74 -7.90 13.68
C LYS A 32 6.99 -7.43 15.11
N LYS A 33 5.98 -6.87 15.75
CA LYS A 33 6.01 -6.54 17.15
C LYS A 33 5.11 -7.49 17.94
N LYS A 34 5.66 -8.04 19.03
CA LYS A 34 4.89 -8.89 19.95
C LYS A 34 3.98 -8.08 20.86
N ASN A 35 4.27 -6.78 21.02
CA ASN A 35 3.57 -5.90 21.94
C ASN A 35 2.71 -4.90 21.20
N ARG A 36 1.76 -4.31 21.95
CA ARG A 36 0.86 -3.29 21.44
C ARG A 36 1.63 -2.10 20.85
N LEU A 37 1.23 -1.66 19.66
CA LEU A 37 1.82 -0.48 19.01
C LEU A 37 1.57 0.77 19.84
N LYS A 38 2.62 1.58 20.01
CA LYS A 38 2.57 2.87 20.67
C LYS A 38 2.60 3.97 19.63
N LYS A 39 2.14 5.17 20.01
CA LYS A 39 2.29 6.37 19.18
C LYS A 39 3.79 6.57 18.88
N ASN A 40 4.11 6.89 17.63
CA ASN A 40 5.47 7.09 17.11
C ASN A 40 6.27 5.79 16.92
N ASP A 41 5.66 4.62 17.04
CA ASP A 41 6.34 3.38 16.68
C ASP A 41 6.58 3.31 15.16
N TYR A 42 7.73 2.76 14.79
CA TYR A 42 8.02 2.46 13.40
C TYR A 42 7.18 1.26 12.96
N LEU A 43 6.33 1.45 11.96
CA LEU A 43 5.37 0.43 11.52
C LEU A 43 5.93 -0.49 10.45
N GLY A 44 6.93 -0.05 9.70
CA GLY A 44 7.51 -0.81 8.60
C GLY A 44 7.74 0.04 7.37
N ASP A 45 7.96 -0.64 6.24
CA ASP A 45 8.25 0.01 4.97
C ASP A 45 7.18 -0.28 3.93
N ILE A 46 6.87 0.72 3.13
CA ILE A 46 6.00 0.60 1.96
C ILE A 46 6.78 1.07 0.74
N ILE A 47 6.76 0.26 -0.32
CA ILE A 47 7.39 0.59 -1.60
C ILE A 47 6.31 0.55 -2.67
N ILE A 48 6.16 1.65 -3.42
CA ILE A 48 5.18 1.78 -4.50
C ILE A 48 5.92 1.96 -5.81
N SER A 49 5.49 1.26 -6.86
CA SER A 49 6.02 1.42 -8.20
C SER A 49 5.29 2.54 -8.93
N PHE A 50 6.02 3.61 -9.26
CA PHE A 50 5.50 4.70 -10.09
C PHE A 50 5.02 4.18 -11.45
N ASP A 51 5.77 3.25 -12.07
CA ASP A 51 5.40 2.71 -13.38
C ASP A 51 4.02 2.05 -13.37
N PHE A 52 3.71 1.32 -12.30
CA PHE A 52 2.39 0.71 -12.12
C PHE A 52 1.30 1.75 -11.95
N MET A 53 1.57 2.77 -11.14
CA MET A 53 0.59 3.85 -10.90
C MET A 53 0.35 4.67 -12.16
N ASN A 54 1.36 4.80 -13.03
CA ASN A 54 1.31 5.61 -14.24
C ASN A 54 0.72 4.85 -15.45
N LYS A 55 -0.07 3.83 -15.22
CA LYS A 55 -0.81 3.10 -16.27
C LYS A 55 -2.29 3.29 -16.08
N PRO A 56 -3.03 3.72 -17.14
CA PRO A 56 -2.51 4.16 -18.45
C PRO A 56 -1.81 5.51 -18.37
N LYS A 57 -0.83 5.74 -19.23
CA LYS A 57 -0.03 6.99 -19.24
C LYS A 57 -0.87 8.24 -19.48
N LYS A 58 -2.00 8.11 -20.17
CA LYS A 58 -2.90 9.21 -20.51
C LYS A 58 -3.98 9.49 -19.46
N GLN A 59 -3.91 8.85 -18.29
CA GLN A 59 -4.87 9.12 -17.23
C GLN A 59 -4.72 10.55 -16.69
N SER A 60 -5.82 11.12 -16.17
CA SER A 60 -5.76 12.45 -15.57
C SER A 60 -4.92 12.43 -14.28
N ILE A 61 -4.41 13.61 -13.91
CA ILE A 61 -3.67 13.78 -12.66
C ILE A 61 -4.53 13.39 -11.45
N LYS A 62 -5.82 13.74 -11.50
CA LYS A 62 -6.76 13.38 -10.43
C LYS A 62 -6.88 11.88 -10.27
N ILE A 63 -7.07 11.13 -11.34
CA ILE A 63 -7.15 9.66 -11.33
C ILE A 63 -5.85 9.05 -10.82
N PHE A 64 -4.72 9.57 -11.27
CA PHE A 64 -3.40 9.11 -10.81
C PHE A 64 -3.25 9.29 -9.30
N ARG A 65 -3.57 10.48 -8.78
CA ARG A 65 -3.49 10.78 -7.35
C ARG A 65 -4.39 9.88 -6.51
N GLU A 66 -5.63 9.68 -6.96
CA GLU A 66 -6.57 8.80 -6.25
C GLU A 66 -6.07 7.37 -6.20
N LYS A 67 -5.50 6.89 -7.30
CA LYS A 67 -4.91 5.55 -7.37
C LYS A 67 -3.75 5.40 -6.38
N VAL A 68 -2.84 6.37 -6.31
CA VAL A 68 -1.71 6.35 -5.38
C VAL A 68 -2.22 6.35 -3.94
N ILE A 69 -3.19 7.18 -3.63
CA ILE A 69 -3.77 7.28 -2.28
C ILE A 69 -4.40 5.94 -1.87
N LYS A 70 -5.22 5.35 -2.73
CA LYS A 70 -5.85 4.06 -2.46
C LYS A 70 -4.82 2.95 -2.23
N THR A 71 -3.81 2.91 -3.10
CA THR A 71 -2.74 1.90 -3.00
C THR A 71 -1.95 2.07 -1.71
N PHE A 72 -1.61 3.31 -1.35
CA PHE A 72 -0.90 3.59 -0.10
C PHE A 72 -1.73 3.16 1.12
N ILE A 73 -3.02 3.50 1.15
CA ILE A 73 -3.91 3.13 2.26
C ILE A 73 -3.95 1.61 2.43
N HIS A 74 -4.06 0.89 1.32
CA HIS A 74 -4.06 -0.58 1.33
C HIS A 74 -2.79 -1.13 1.98
N GLY A 75 -1.62 -0.65 1.53
CA GLY A 75 -0.34 -1.06 2.10
C GLY A 75 -0.17 -0.65 3.56
N PHE A 76 -0.66 0.52 3.93
CA PHE A 76 -0.62 0.99 5.30
C PHE A 76 -1.44 0.09 6.24
N LEU A 77 -2.61 -0.34 5.80
CA LEU A 77 -3.44 -1.25 6.58
C LEU A 77 -2.75 -2.61 6.78
N HIS A 78 -1.99 -3.08 5.79
CA HIS A 78 -1.17 -4.28 5.97
C HIS A 78 -0.10 -4.08 7.05
N LEU A 79 0.50 -2.90 7.13
CA LEU A 79 1.45 -2.60 8.21
C LEU A 79 0.80 -2.65 9.59
N LEU A 80 -0.49 -2.32 9.68
CA LEU A 80 -1.24 -2.38 10.93
C LEU A 80 -1.76 -3.80 11.25
N GLY A 81 -1.49 -4.77 10.38
CA GLY A 81 -1.88 -6.16 10.61
C GLY A 81 -3.15 -6.60 9.93
N PHE A 82 -3.82 -5.74 9.17
CA PHE A 82 -4.98 -6.16 8.37
C PHE A 82 -4.53 -7.12 7.27
N ASP A 83 -5.33 -8.14 7.03
CA ASP A 83 -5.07 -9.14 6.02
C ASP A 83 -6.35 -9.38 5.21
N HIS A 84 -6.19 -9.88 3.98
CA HIS A 84 -7.32 -10.18 3.10
C HIS A 84 -7.40 -11.68 2.73
N MET A 85 -6.70 -12.54 3.48
CA MET A 85 -6.68 -13.98 3.23
C MET A 85 -8.00 -14.65 3.60
N LYS A 86 -8.68 -14.16 4.64
CA LYS A 86 -9.99 -14.66 5.07
C LYS A 86 -11.08 -13.66 4.70
N LEU A 87 -12.25 -14.15 4.31
CA LEU A 87 -13.37 -13.30 3.88
C LEU A 87 -13.75 -12.26 4.93
N ARG A 88 -13.80 -12.65 6.21
CA ARG A 88 -14.16 -11.74 7.30
C ARG A 88 -13.14 -10.61 7.45
N GLU A 89 -11.86 -10.94 7.38
CA GLU A 89 -10.78 -9.97 7.47
C GLU A 89 -10.74 -9.08 6.24
N TYR A 90 -10.97 -9.65 5.06
CA TYR A 90 -11.07 -8.93 3.81
C TYR A 90 -12.16 -7.85 3.87
N LYS A 91 -13.36 -8.19 4.36
CA LYS A 91 -14.45 -7.22 4.50
C LYS A 91 -14.12 -6.10 5.47
N LYS A 92 -13.46 -6.41 6.59
CA LYS A 92 -13.01 -5.40 7.56
C LYS A 92 -11.99 -4.46 6.93
N MET A 93 -11.06 -5.00 6.16
CA MET A 93 -10.02 -4.21 5.50
C MET A 93 -10.63 -3.26 4.48
N ILE A 94 -11.55 -3.74 3.62
CA ILE A 94 -12.24 -2.89 2.64
C ILE A 94 -12.99 -1.74 3.33
N LYS A 95 -13.68 -2.03 4.42
CA LYS A 95 -14.39 -1.01 5.18
C LYS A 95 -13.45 0.06 5.72
N GLN A 96 -12.31 -0.33 6.26
CA GLN A 96 -11.30 0.60 6.75
C GLN A 96 -10.67 1.41 5.62
N GLU A 97 -10.38 0.78 4.48
CA GLU A 97 -9.88 1.49 3.30
C GLU A 97 -10.84 2.59 2.87
N GLU A 98 -12.12 2.30 2.82
CA GLU A 98 -13.17 3.24 2.41
C GLU A 98 -13.26 4.42 3.39
N ILE A 99 -13.28 4.16 4.68
CA ILE A 99 -13.35 5.19 5.72
C ILE A 99 -12.15 6.13 5.63
N ILE A 100 -10.94 5.57 5.54
CA ILE A 100 -9.71 6.35 5.47
C ILE A 100 -9.64 7.14 4.16
N TYR A 101 -9.97 6.50 3.04
CA TYR A 101 -9.96 7.13 1.73
C TYR A 101 -10.88 8.34 1.69
N ASN A 102 -12.12 8.19 2.17
CA ASN A 102 -13.09 9.28 2.17
C ASN A 102 -12.61 10.45 3.04
N SER A 103 -12.01 10.17 4.19
CA SER A 103 -11.45 11.19 5.07
C SER A 103 -10.30 11.95 4.42
N VAL A 104 -9.40 11.24 3.72
CA VAL A 104 -8.24 11.85 3.05
C VAL A 104 -8.70 12.69 1.85
N ILE A 105 -9.60 12.17 1.03
CA ILE A 105 -10.09 12.88 -0.17
C ILE A 105 -10.82 14.17 0.22
N GLU A 106 -11.60 14.14 1.29
CA GLU A 106 -12.29 15.32 1.79
C GLU A 106 -11.33 16.44 2.17
N LYS A 107 -10.15 16.09 2.70
CA LYS A 107 -9.14 17.08 3.08
C LYS A 107 -8.30 17.58 1.91
N ILE A 108 -8.18 16.81 0.83
CA ILE A 108 -7.38 17.17 -0.34
C ILE A 108 -8.19 17.98 -1.35
N TYR A 109 -9.44 17.65 -1.52
CA TYR A 109 -10.37 18.29 -2.43
C TYR A 109 -11.50 18.98 -1.65
#